data_3bf71e55d4fa490f80bfa5f93b215571
#
_entry.id   3bf71e55d4fa490f80bfa5f93b215571
#
_cell.length_a   1.000
_cell.length_b   1.000
_cell.length_c   1.000
_cell.angle_alpha   90.00
_cell.angle_beta   90.00
_cell.angle_gamma   90.00
#
_symmetry.space_group_name_H-M   'P 1'
#
loop_
_entity.id
_entity.type
_entity.pdbx_description
1 polymer ?
#
loop_
_entity_poly.entity_id
_entity_poly.type
_entity_poly.pdbx_seq_one_letter_code
_entity_poly.pdbx_strand_id
1 'polypeptide(L)'
;KDVQELTVQKVLTRRRDIEHQSIILQNVRDTGFQNKLIQDYLEETEHLTKDQLEVVTNINNDINDKLGKHTILSNSTWIPKRFEFSNMFSYGTNNVIDFTNMKGAYGLFAPNASGKSALLDAITYCLFDKCSRASHPKGVMNNMKSNLNCKLQFQIDGKDYFIERKGHEVLKGYHKGKFTVKVNFWTLDEKNNEVSLNGEQRYDTNKIINSYIGFYEDFILTSLSVQNNNTGFI
;
A
#
# COMPACT_ATOMS: atom_id res chain seq x y z
N LYS A 1 44.28 -1.90 -9.98
CA LYS A 1 43.96 -2.83 -8.86
C LYS A 1 43.09 -2.16 -7.80
N ASP A 2 43.28 -0.87 -7.55
CA ASP A 2 42.63 -0.15 -6.45
C ASP A 2 41.12 0.17 -6.67
N VAL A 3 40.68 0.25 -7.92
CA VAL A 3 39.28 0.59 -8.23
C VAL A 3 38.29 -0.58 -7.96
N GLN A 4 38.75 -1.82 -8.13
CA GLN A 4 37.92 -3.01 -7.85
C GLN A 4 37.72 -3.26 -6.35
N GLU A 5 38.76 -3.05 -5.53
CA GLU A 5 38.65 -3.18 -4.07
C GLU A 5 37.74 -2.12 -3.44
N LEU A 6 37.78 -0.88 -3.91
CA LEU A 6 36.90 0.19 -3.44
C LEU A 6 35.42 -0.10 -3.77
N THR A 7 35.14 -0.72 -4.91
CA THR A 7 33.77 -1.09 -5.31
C THR A 7 33.23 -2.22 -4.43
N VAL A 8 34.04 -3.21 -4.09
CA VAL A 8 33.64 -4.33 -3.21
C VAL A 8 33.40 -3.86 -1.78
N GLN A 9 34.23 -2.97 -1.23
CA GLN A 9 34.02 -2.40 0.11
C GLN A 9 32.73 -1.59 0.17
N LYS A 10 32.43 -0.73 -0.83
CA LYS A 10 31.15 0.02 -0.88
C LYS A 10 29.94 -0.90 -0.95
N VAL A 11 29.99 -1.99 -1.67
CA VAL A 11 28.89 -2.97 -1.74
C VAL A 11 28.69 -3.71 -0.42
N LEU A 12 29.78 -4.08 0.26
CA LEU A 12 29.71 -4.76 1.55
C LEU A 12 29.22 -3.83 2.67
N THR A 13 29.63 -2.57 2.68
CA THR A 13 29.12 -1.57 3.62
C THR A 13 27.62 -1.36 3.42
N ARG A 14 27.20 -1.20 2.17
CA ARG A 14 25.78 -1.04 1.83
C ARG A 14 24.92 -2.26 2.20
N ARG A 15 25.45 -3.48 2.11
CA ARG A 15 24.75 -4.69 2.60
C ARG A 15 24.62 -4.71 4.13
N ARG A 16 25.67 -4.34 4.87
CA ARG A 16 25.61 -4.24 6.33
C ARG A 16 24.59 -3.18 6.78
N ASP A 17 24.54 -2.04 6.10
CA ASP A 17 23.56 -0.99 6.39
C ASP A 17 22.12 -1.46 6.14
N ILE A 18 21.89 -2.25 5.08
CA ILE A 18 20.57 -2.84 4.78
C ILE A 18 20.18 -3.90 5.82
N GLU A 19 21.12 -4.76 6.25
CA GLU A 19 20.87 -5.73 7.32
C GLU A 19 20.59 -5.05 8.67
N HIS A 20 21.33 -3.99 8.99
CA HIS A 20 21.09 -3.18 10.20
C HIS A 20 19.73 -2.48 10.15
N GLN A 21 19.37 -1.90 8.99
CA GLN A 21 18.05 -1.29 8.79
C GLN A 21 16.91 -2.31 8.90
N SER A 22 17.09 -3.55 8.40
CA SER A 22 16.06 -4.59 8.52
C SER A 22 15.86 -5.05 9.97
N ILE A 23 16.91 -5.11 10.76
CA ILE A 23 16.84 -5.44 12.21
C ILE A 23 16.14 -4.31 12.97
N ILE A 24 16.45 -3.06 12.65
CA ILE A 24 15.78 -1.88 13.24
C ILE A 24 14.30 -1.87 12.89
N LEU A 25 13.94 -2.13 11.64
CA LEU A 25 12.54 -2.17 11.19
C LEU A 25 11.71 -3.29 11.85
N GLN A 26 12.31 -4.41 12.23
CA GLN A 26 11.63 -5.48 12.97
C GLN A 26 11.21 -5.04 14.39
N ASN A 27 11.95 -4.14 15.02
CA ASN A 27 11.69 -3.71 16.39
C ASN A 27 10.96 -2.36 16.49
N VAL A 28 10.87 -1.58 15.41
CA VAL A 28 10.21 -0.25 15.41
C VAL A 28 8.74 -0.29 15.83
N ARG A 29 8.06 -1.42 15.70
CA ARG A 29 6.67 -1.61 16.13
C ARG A 29 6.53 -2.08 17.59
N ASP A 30 7.61 -2.50 18.21
CA ASP A 30 7.61 -2.83 19.65
C ASP A 30 7.53 -1.53 20.47
N THR A 31 6.46 -1.39 21.24
CA THR A 31 6.21 -0.18 22.03
C THR A 31 7.32 0.08 23.05
N GLY A 32 7.92 -0.97 23.61
CA GLY A 32 9.05 -0.85 24.53
C GLY A 32 10.28 -0.32 23.83
N PHE A 33 10.56 -0.79 22.60
CA PHE A 33 11.66 -0.28 21.78
C PHE A 33 11.44 1.17 21.35
N GLN A 34 10.22 1.53 20.96
CA GLN A 34 9.85 2.91 20.63
C GLN A 34 10.05 3.85 21.82
N ASN A 35 9.56 3.45 23.00
CA ASN A 35 9.71 4.24 24.22
C ASN A 35 11.18 4.47 24.57
N LYS A 36 12.02 3.45 24.39
CA LYS A 36 13.47 3.57 24.59
C LYS A 36 14.10 4.55 23.59
N LEU A 37 13.78 4.45 22.30
CA LEU A 37 14.29 5.38 21.29
C LEU A 37 13.87 6.83 21.56
N ILE A 38 12.62 7.04 21.98
CA ILE A 38 12.08 8.36 22.35
C ILE A 38 12.87 8.90 23.55
N GLN A 39 13.11 8.06 24.55
CA GLN A 39 13.86 8.44 25.74
C GLN A 39 15.30 8.80 25.39
N ASP A 40 16.02 7.93 24.68
CA ASP A 40 17.41 8.15 24.25
C ASP A 40 17.54 9.45 23.44
N TYR A 41 16.61 9.69 22.48
CA TYR A 41 16.61 10.91 21.67
C TYR A 41 16.36 12.18 22.48
N LEU A 42 15.41 12.16 23.41
CA LEU A 42 15.05 13.32 24.22
C LEU A 42 16.10 13.62 25.29
N GLU A 43 16.81 12.59 25.81
CA GLU A 43 17.96 12.79 26.73
C GLU A 43 19.16 13.43 26.00
N GLU A 44 19.35 13.15 24.71
CA GLU A 44 20.45 13.73 23.91
C GLU A 44 20.14 15.13 23.40
N THR A 45 18.89 15.46 23.08
CA THR A 45 18.51 16.67 22.35
C THR A 45 17.83 17.72 23.22
N GLU A 46 17.11 17.30 24.26
CA GLU A 46 16.25 18.16 25.08
C GLU A 46 16.45 17.86 26.57
N HIS A 47 16.62 18.88 27.39
CA HIS A 47 16.68 18.72 28.85
C HIS A 47 15.27 18.66 29.45
N LEU A 48 14.54 17.57 29.18
CA LEU A 48 13.18 17.36 29.71
C LEU A 48 13.21 16.88 31.18
N THR A 49 12.19 17.30 31.91
CA THR A 49 11.94 16.76 33.26
C THR A 49 11.37 15.33 33.17
N LYS A 50 11.53 14.55 34.24
CA LYS A 50 10.98 13.18 34.31
C LYS A 50 9.47 13.14 34.05
N ASP A 51 8.74 14.13 34.55
CA ASP A 51 7.28 14.23 34.36
C ASP A 51 6.92 14.47 32.88
N GLN A 52 7.70 15.27 32.17
CA GLN A 52 7.51 15.50 30.71
C GLN A 52 7.81 14.23 29.89
N LEU A 53 8.85 13.49 30.28
CA LEU A 53 9.18 12.22 29.60
C LEU A 53 8.06 11.18 29.80
N GLU A 54 7.49 11.10 31.01
CA GLU A 54 6.36 10.22 31.30
C GLU A 54 5.12 10.58 30.44
N VAL A 55 4.83 11.87 30.27
CA VAL A 55 3.74 12.33 29.41
C VAL A 55 3.96 11.89 27.96
N VAL A 56 5.17 12.07 27.40
CA VAL A 56 5.48 11.67 26.02
C VAL A 56 5.37 10.14 25.84
N THR A 57 5.86 9.37 26.82
CA THR A 57 5.75 7.91 26.83
C THR A 57 4.30 7.44 26.86
N ASN A 58 3.46 8.08 27.70
CA ASN A 58 2.03 7.77 27.78
C ASN A 58 1.30 8.09 26.46
N ILE A 59 1.63 9.20 25.81
CA ILE A 59 1.09 9.53 24.48
C ILE A 59 1.46 8.46 23.46
N ASN A 60 2.72 8.01 23.44
CA ASN A 60 3.16 6.93 22.54
C ASN A 60 2.41 5.62 22.81
N ASN A 61 2.22 5.26 24.07
CA ASN A 61 1.46 4.07 24.46
C ASN A 61 0.00 4.17 24.01
N ASP A 62 -0.67 5.31 24.23
CA ASP A 62 -2.04 5.56 23.79
C ASP A 62 -2.20 5.47 22.25
N ILE A 63 -1.22 5.98 21.51
CA ILE A 63 -1.19 5.87 20.04
C ILE A 63 -1.06 4.41 19.64
N ASN A 64 -0.12 3.67 20.24
CA ASN A 64 0.08 2.24 19.96
C ASN A 64 -1.15 1.40 20.31
N ASP A 65 -1.83 1.68 21.40
CA ASP A 65 -3.06 1.00 21.78
C ASP A 65 -4.21 1.25 20.78
N LYS A 66 -4.27 2.45 20.24
CA LYS A 66 -5.22 2.80 19.16
C LYS A 66 -4.88 2.15 17.84
N LEU A 67 -3.59 2.06 17.51
CA LEU A 67 -3.07 1.43 16.29
C LEU A 67 -3.04 -0.10 16.41
N GLY A 68 -2.68 -0.64 17.57
CA GLY A 68 -2.51 -2.08 17.83
C GLY A 68 -3.80 -2.91 17.79
N LYS A 69 -4.97 -2.27 17.83
CA LYS A 69 -6.25 -2.93 17.55
C LYS A 69 -6.43 -3.33 16.08
N HIS A 70 -5.56 -2.86 15.20
CA HIS A 70 -5.45 -3.30 13.83
C HIS A 70 -4.19 -4.17 13.69
N THR A 71 -4.35 -5.47 13.96
CA THR A 71 -3.28 -6.45 13.79
C THR A 71 -2.94 -6.56 12.30
N ILE A 72 -2.11 -5.65 11.80
CA ILE A 72 -1.44 -5.85 10.53
C ILE A 72 -0.48 -7.02 10.77
N LEU A 73 -0.58 -8.07 9.96
CA LEU A 73 0.34 -9.20 9.98
C LEU A 73 1.76 -8.67 9.68
N SER A 74 2.51 -8.33 10.72
CA SER A 74 3.72 -7.49 10.66
C SER A 74 4.93 -8.16 9.99
N ASN A 75 4.83 -9.45 9.66
CA ASN A 75 5.88 -10.24 8.99
C ASN A 75 5.37 -11.00 7.76
N SER A 76 4.18 -10.67 7.24
CA SER A 76 3.66 -11.37 6.08
C SER A 76 4.31 -10.89 4.78
N THR A 77 4.70 -11.83 3.94
CA THR A 77 5.22 -11.55 2.60
C THR A 77 4.06 -11.30 1.64
N TRP A 78 3.87 -10.06 1.21
CA TRP A 78 2.88 -9.69 0.21
C TRP A 78 3.52 -9.65 -1.19
N ILE A 79 2.94 -10.40 -2.14
CA ILE A 79 3.47 -10.52 -3.51
C ILE A 79 2.33 -10.31 -4.51
N PRO A 80 2.36 -9.26 -5.35
CA PRO A 80 1.41 -9.11 -6.45
C PRO A 80 1.62 -10.20 -7.49
N LYS A 81 0.53 -10.75 -8.03
CA LYS A 81 0.55 -11.78 -9.07
C LYS A 81 0.04 -11.27 -10.40
N ARG A 82 -1.16 -10.69 -10.42
CA ARG A 82 -1.80 -10.25 -11.65
C ARG A 82 -2.75 -9.09 -11.40
N PHE A 83 -2.63 -8.05 -12.20
CA PHE A 83 -3.52 -6.90 -12.18
C PHE A 83 -4.23 -6.78 -13.53
N GLU A 84 -5.55 -6.84 -13.51
CA GLU A 84 -6.42 -6.65 -14.65
C GLU A 84 -7.28 -5.41 -14.44
N PHE A 85 -7.38 -4.56 -15.45
CA PHE A 85 -8.20 -3.36 -15.32
C PHE A 85 -8.72 -2.86 -16.65
N SER A 86 -9.83 -2.17 -16.59
CA SER A 86 -10.50 -1.59 -17.77
C SER A 86 -11.12 -0.26 -17.43
N ASN A 87 -11.03 0.68 -18.37
CA ASN A 87 -11.68 1.97 -18.33
C ASN A 87 -11.31 2.82 -17.10
N MET A 88 -10.04 2.82 -16.75
CA MET A 88 -9.50 3.62 -15.66
C MET A 88 -8.56 4.71 -16.19
N PHE A 89 -8.77 5.95 -15.77
CA PHE A 89 -8.01 7.12 -16.23
C PHE A 89 -7.94 7.22 -17.76
N SER A 90 -6.75 7.22 -18.35
CA SER A 90 -6.52 7.21 -19.80
C SER A 90 -6.57 5.82 -20.42
N TYR A 91 -6.66 4.77 -19.63
CA TYR A 91 -6.67 3.40 -20.14
C TYR A 91 -8.05 2.97 -20.62
N GLY A 92 -8.07 2.22 -21.72
CA GLY A 92 -9.26 1.58 -22.28
C GLY A 92 -9.57 0.23 -21.63
N THR A 93 -10.09 -0.70 -22.43
CA THR A 93 -10.49 -2.05 -21.99
C THR A 93 -9.33 -3.04 -21.99
N ASN A 94 -9.43 -4.08 -21.15
CA ASN A 94 -8.59 -5.30 -21.18
C ASN A 94 -7.08 -5.06 -20.98
N ASN A 95 -6.72 -4.21 -20.03
CA ASN A 95 -5.32 -4.07 -19.64
C ASN A 95 -4.96 -5.13 -18.61
N VAL A 96 -3.79 -5.74 -18.77
CA VAL A 96 -3.27 -6.78 -17.89
C VAL A 96 -1.81 -6.55 -17.59
N ILE A 97 -1.44 -6.67 -16.32
CA ILE A 97 -0.05 -6.75 -15.86
C ILE A 97 0.13 -8.06 -15.14
N ASP A 98 1.05 -8.87 -15.61
CA ASP A 98 1.44 -10.13 -14.99
C ASP A 98 2.76 -9.92 -14.25
N PHE A 99 2.74 -10.01 -12.93
CA PHE A 99 3.91 -9.86 -12.07
C PHE A 99 4.63 -11.17 -11.80
N THR A 100 4.06 -12.33 -12.18
CA THR A 100 4.57 -13.66 -11.79
C THR A 100 5.99 -13.93 -12.28
N ASN A 101 6.33 -13.39 -13.44
CA ASN A 101 7.65 -13.54 -14.06
C ASN A 101 8.55 -12.32 -13.86
N MET A 102 8.11 -11.30 -13.13
CA MET A 102 8.92 -10.11 -12.87
C MET A 102 9.88 -10.36 -11.72
N LYS A 103 11.19 -10.31 -12.01
CA LYS A 103 12.28 -10.44 -11.02
C LYS A 103 13.24 -9.27 -11.17
N GLY A 104 13.57 -8.61 -10.06
CA GLY A 104 14.46 -7.45 -10.06
C GLY A 104 13.75 -6.13 -10.42
N ALA A 105 14.45 -5.22 -11.09
CA ALA A 105 13.95 -3.89 -11.45
C ALA A 105 13.41 -3.87 -12.88
N TYR A 106 12.22 -3.30 -13.05
CA TYR A 106 11.56 -3.11 -14.34
C TYR A 106 11.34 -1.63 -14.64
N GLY A 107 11.61 -1.23 -15.88
CA GLY A 107 11.37 0.12 -16.37
C GLY A 107 10.11 0.19 -17.24
N LEU A 108 9.24 1.14 -16.97
CA LEU A 108 8.10 1.47 -17.81
C LEU A 108 8.41 2.74 -18.62
N PHE A 109 8.68 2.55 -19.91
CA PHE A 109 9.05 3.63 -20.84
C PHE A 109 7.87 3.97 -21.74
N ALA A 110 7.47 5.23 -21.76
CA ALA A 110 6.43 5.74 -22.65
C ALA A 110 6.51 7.27 -22.71
N PRO A 111 5.97 7.94 -23.74
CA PRO A 111 5.94 9.40 -23.84
C PRO A 111 5.30 10.06 -22.60
N ASN A 112 5.58 11.35 -22.41
CA ASN A 112 4.91 12.12 -21.37
C ASN A 112 3.40 12.14 -21.60
N ALA A 113 2.62 12.20 -20.53
CA ALA A 113 1.16 12.13 -20.53
C ALA A 113 0.54 10.80 -21.03
N SER A 114 1.33 9.75 -21.30
CA SER A 114 0.82 8.43 -21.74
C SER A 114 0.12 7.60 -20.66
N GLY A 115 0.10 8.08 -19.42
CA GLY A 115 -0.57 7.38 -18.31
C GLY A 115 0.34 6.54 -17.42
N LYS A 116 1.68 6.62 -17.54
CA LYS A 116 2.62 5.85 -16.68
C LYS A 116 2.29 5.93 -15.18
N SER A 117 2.15 7.14 -14.66
CA SER A 117 1.83 7.35 -13.24
C SER A 117 0.37 6.97 -12.90
N ALA A 118 -0.55 7.05 -13.86
CA ALA A 118 -1.93 6.63 -13.66
C ALA A 118 -2.06 5.11 -13.43
N LEU A 119 -1.07 4.33 -13.87
CA LEU A 119 -1.00 2.89 -13.61
C LEU A 119 -0.84 2.59 -12.10
N LEU A 120 0.03 3.33 -11.42
CA LEU A 120 0.20 3.20 -9.96
C LEU A 120 -1.07 3.62 -9.23
N ASP A 121 -1.73 4.71 -9.68
CA ASP A 121 -3.01 5.15 -9.13
C ASP A 121 -4.12 4.10 -9.35
N ALA A 122 -4.11 3.37 -10.46
CA ALA A 122 -5.07 2.29 -10.70
C ALA A 122 -4.86 1.12 -9.73
N ILE A 123 -3.61 0.76 -9.44
CA ILE A 123 -3.27 -0.29 -8.46
C ILE A 123 -3.68 0.14 -7.04
N THR A 124 -3.32 1.37 -6.62
CA THR A 124 -3.67 1.87 -5.29
C THR A 124 -5.18 2.01 -5.11
N TYR A 125 -5.90 2.43 -6.16
CA TYR A 125 -7.35 2.44 -6.13
C TYR A 125 -7.93 1.03 -5.97
N CYS A 126 -7.40 0.04 -6.66
CA CYS A 126 -7.84 -1.35 -6.52
C CYS A 126 -7.63 -1.85 -5.09
N LEU A 127 -6.48 -1.59 -4.48
CA LEU A 127 -6.15 -2.00 -3.11
C LEU A 127 -7.00 -1.24 -2.07
N PHE A 128 -6.95 0.08 -2.08
CA PHE A 128 -7.38 0.92 -0.96
C PHE A 128 -8.64 1.75 -1.21
N ASP A 129 -9.24 1.68 -2.42
CA ASP A 129 -10.33 2.58 -2.80
C ASP A 129 -9.94 4.06 -2.80
N LYS A 130 -8.65 4.34 -2.84
CA LYS A 130 -8.01 5.66 -2.82
C LYS A 130 -6.90 5.73 -3.85
N CYS A 131 -6.66 6.92 -4.39
CA CYS A 131 -5.52 7.21 -5.25
C CYS A 131 -5.15 8.70 -5.16
N SER A 132 -3.97 9.07 -5.64
CA SER A 132 -3.48 10.44 -5.55
C SER A 132 -4.20 11.42 -6.50
N ARG A 133 -4.71 10.94 -7.65
CA ARG A 133 -5.26 11.77 -8.72
C ARG A 133 -6.73 12.05 -8.62
N ALA A 134 -7.49 11.26 -7.86
CA ALA A 134 -8.94 11.39 -7.80
C ALA A 134 -9.44 11.31 -6.36
N SER A 135 -10.16 12.33 -5.93
CA SER A 135 -10.82 12.37 -4.61
C SER A 135 -12.12 11.55 -4.57
N HIS A 136 -12.67 11.21 -5.74
CA HIS A 136 -13.93 10.47 -5.87
C HIS A 136 -13.79 9.32 -6.86
N PRO A 137 -14.49 8.20 -6.65
CA PRO A 137 -14.41 7.02 -7.53
C PRO A 137 -14.75 7.31 -9.00
N LYS A 138 -15.66 8.26 -9.26
CA LYS A 138 -15.98 8.68 -10.64
C LYS A 138 -14.77 9.29 -11.37
N GLY A 139 -13.87 9.98 -10.65
CA GLY A 139 -12.65 10.56 -11.23
C GLY A 139 -11.59 9.52 -11.63
N VAL A 140 -11.72 8.29 -11.16
CA VAL A 140 -10.87 7.16 -11.57
C VAL A 140 -11.34 6.57 -12.91
N MET A 141 -12.63 6.68 -13.22
CA MET A 141 -13.20 6.18 -14.46
C MET A 141 -12.73 7.00 -15.66
N ASN A 142 -12.48 6.32 -16.77
CA ASN A 142 -12.18 6.97 -18.05
C ASN A 142 -13.37 7.84 -18.49
N ASN A 143 -13.11 9.10 -18.82
CA ASN A 143 -14.15 10.09 -19.17
C ASN A 143 -15.01 9.71 -20.39
N MET A 144 -14.50 8.82 -21.24
CA MET A 144 -15.21 8.33 -22.44
C MET A 144 -16.05 7.07 -22.16
N LYS A 145 -16.12 6.64 -20.89
CA LYS A 145 -16.76 5.40 -20.49
C LYS A 145 -17.77 5.63 -19.37
N SER A 146 -18.67 4.67 -19.16
CA SER A 146 -19.68 4.69 -18.10
C SER A 146 -19.45 3.66 -17.00
N ASN A 147 -18.38 2.87 -17.13
CA ASN A 147 -17.99 1.85 -16.16
C ASN A 147 -16.50 1.75 -16.04
N LEU A 148 -16.04 1.20 -14.92
CA LEU A 148 -14.66 0.77 -14.69
C LEU A 148 -14.65 -0.61 -14.04
N ASN A 149 -13.59 -1.35 -14.23
CA ASN A 149 -13.31 -2.59 -13.53
C ASN A 149 -11.82 -2.69 -13.22
N CYS A 150 -11.47 -3.17 -12.03
CA CYS A 150 -10.12 -3.60 -11.70
C CYS A 150 -10.16 -4.83 -10.80
N LYS A 151 -9.20 -5.73 -11.03
CA LYS A 151 -9.02 -6.96 -10.27
C LYS A 151 -7.53 -7.18 -10.00
N LEU A 152 -7.17 -7.35 -8.74
CA LEU A 152 -5.81 -7.66 -8.33
C LEU A 152 -5.79 -9.03 -7.64
N GLN A 153 -4.91 -9.90 -8.13
CA GLN A 153 -4.50 -11.13 -7.47
C GLN A 153 -3.16 -10.91 -6.79
N PHE A 154 -3.05 -11.32 -5.55
CA PHE A 154 -1.82 -11.24 -4.76
C PHE A 154 -1.74 -12.40 -3.77
N GLN A 155 -0.54 -12.68 -3.27
CA GLN A 155 -0.31 -13.67 -2.23
C GLN A 155 0.09 -12.99 -0.93
N ILE A 156 -0.41 -13.54 0.18
CA ILE A 156 0.10 -13.29 1.53
C ILE A 156 0.50 -14.65 2.10
N ASP A 157 1.78 -14.81 2.44
CA ASP A 157 2.36 -16.02 3.02
C ASP A 157 2.01 -17.31 2.22
N GLY A 158 2.04 -17.19 0.88
CA GLY A 158 1.77 -18.29 -0.04
C GLY A 158 0.30 -18.53 -0.35
N LYS A 159 -0.64 -17.87 0.32
CA LYS A 159 -2.08 -17.98 0.07
C LYS A 159 -2.56 -16.89 -0.89
N ASP A 160 -3.35 -17.28 -1.89
CA ASP A 160 -3.89 -16.35 -2.89
C ASP A 160 -5.11 -15.59 -2.38
N TYR A 161 -5.11 -14.28 -2.66
CA TYR A 161 -6.19 -13.34 -2.37
C TYR A 161 -6.52 -12.53 -3.61
N PHE A 162 -7.79 -12.11 -3.70
CA PHE A 162 -8.29 -11.38 -4.85
C PHE A 162 -9.14 -10.20 -4.39
N ILE A 163 -8.88 -9.02 -4.95
CA ILE A 163 -9.72 -7.84 -4.79
C ILE A 163 -10.26 -7.46 -6.17
N GLU A 164 -11.56 -7.31 -6.29
CA GLU A 164 -12.20 -6.79 -7.50
C GLU A 164 -13.07 -5.58 -7.16
N ARG A 165 -12.93 -4.51 -7.96
CA ARG A 165 -13.81 -3.33 -7.87
C ARG A 165 -14.47 -3.09 -9.22
N LYS A 166 -15.80 -2.97 -9.21
CA LYS A 166 -16.62 -2.64 -10.38
C LYS A 166 -17.37 -1.36 -10.12
N GLY A 167 -17.07 -0.32 -10.90
CA GLY A 167 -17.74 0.97 -10.85
C GLY A 167 -18.61 1.19 -12.07
N HIS A 168 -19.76 1.79 -11.89
CA HIS A 168 -20.61 2.19 -13.01
C HIS A 168 -21.41 3.45 -12.70
N GLU A 169 -21.67 4.24 -13.75
CA GLU A 169 -22.55 5.38 -13.70
C GLU A 169 -23.98 4.96 -14.03
N VAL A 170 -24.92 5.41 -13.23
CA VAL A 170 -26.36 5.20 -13.48
C VAL A 170 -26.79 6.10 -14.64
N LEU A 171 -27.12 5.51 -15.79
CA LEU A 171 -27.40 6.26 -17.02
C LEU A 171 -28.88 6.71 -17.14
N LYS A 172 -29.81 6.10 -16.39
CA LYS A 172 -31.25 6.36 -16.48
C LYS A 172 -31.91 6.42 -15.11
N GLY A 173 -33.08 7.05 -15.03
CA GLY A 173 -33.92 7.10 -13.84
C GLY A 173 -33.53 8.20 -12.85
N TYR A 174 -34.13 8.15 -11.64
CA TYR A 174 -34.02 9.15 -10.58
C TYR A 174 -32.55 9.35 -10.10
N HIS A 175 -31.72 8.31 -10.18
CA HIS A 175 -30.33 8.35 -9.79
C HIS A 175 -29.35 8.57 -10.96
N LYS A 176 -29.82 9.10 -12.10
CA LYS A 176 -28.96 9.40 -13.27
C LYS A 176 -27.76 10.25 -12.85
N GLY A 177 -26.57 9.85 -13.30
CA GLY A 177 -25.31 10.52 -12.98
C GLY A 177 -24.67 10.08 -11.66
N LYS A 178 -25.37 9.31 -10.81
CA LYS A 178 -24.80 8.71 -9.60
C LYS A 178 -23.81 7.63 -10.01
N PHE A 179 -22.62 7.66 -9.41
CA PHE A 179 -21.60 6.63 -9.59
C PHE A 179 -21.62 5.66 -8.41
N THR A 180 -21.68 4.38 -8.70
CA THR A 180 -21.69 3.30 -7.69
C THR A 180 -20.52 2.39 -7.90
N VAL A 181 -19.91 1.93 -6.79
CA VAL A 181 -18.80 0.97 -6.80
C VAL A 181 -19.17 -0.22 -5.93
N LYS A 182 -18.99 -1.42 -6.47
CA LYS A 182 -19.00 -2.68 -5.73
C LYS A 182 -17.59 -3.16 -5.53
N VAL A 183 -17.30 -3.71 -4.37
CA VAL A 183 -16.03 -4.36 -4.03
C VAL A 183 -16.29 -5.80 -3.67
N ASN A 184 -15.45 -6.71 -4.15
CA ASN A 184 -15.39 -8.09 -3.73
C ASN A 184 -13.97 -8.39 -3.26
N PHE A 185 -13.87 -9.08 -2.13
CA PHE A 185 -12.63 -9.57 -1.57
C PHE A 185 -12.81 -11.05 -1.22
N TRP A 186 -11.91 -11.91 -1.73
CA TRP A 186 -12.01 -13.35 -1.50
C TRP A 186 -10.64 -14.03 -1.54
N THR A 187 -10.60 -15.26 -1.08
CA THR A 187 -9.47 -16.19 -1.16
C THR A 187 -9.94 -17.51 -1.77
N LEU A 188 -9.02 -18.45 -1.97
CA LEU A 188 -9.34 -19.81 -2.39
C LEU A 188 -9.15 -20.79 -1.23
N ASP A 189 -10.04 -21.78 -1.16
CA ASP A 189 -9.87 -22.93 -0.26
C ASP A 189 -8.91 -23.98 -0.87
N GLU A 190 -8.67 -25.07 -0.16
CA GLU A 190 -7.82 -26.19 -0.61
C GLU A 190 -8.33 -26.87 -1.88
N LYS A 191 -9.61 -26.69 -2.22
CA LYS A 191 -10.25 -27.23 -3.43
C LYS A 191 -10.37 -26.22 -4.56
N ASN A 192 -9.70 -25.04 -4.41
CA ASN A 192 -9.77 -23.89 -5.32
C ASN A 192 -11.18 -23.27 -5.47
N ASN A 193 -12.07 -23.43 -4.48
CA ASN A 193 -13.32 -22.69 -4.47
C ASN A 193 -13.12 -21.29 -3.86
N GLU A 194 -13.89 -20.33 -4.34
CA GLU A 194 -13.89 -18.97 -3.82
C GLU A 194 -14.52 -18.91 -2.43
N VAL A 195 -13.78 -18.38 -1.45
CA VAL A 195 -14.24 -18.11 -0.10
C VAL A 195 -14.33 -16.62 0.07
N SER A 196 -15.55 -16.09 0.16
CA SER A 196 -15.80 -14.66 0.33
C SER A 196 -15.30 -14.15 1.69
N LEU A 197 -14.60 -13.01 1.65
CA LEU A 197 -14.14 -12.26 2.81
C LEU A 197 -14.85 -10.89 2.89
N ASN A 198 -15.95 -10.70 2.17
CA ASN A 198 -16.70 -9.46 2.16
C ASN A 198 -17.35 -9.17 3.52
N GLY A 199 -17.33 -7.90 3.91
CA GLY A 199 -18.23 -7.38 4.95
C GLY A 199 -19.64 -7.10 4.38
N GLU A 200 -20.54 -6.61 5.24
CA GLU A 200 -21.92 -6.31 4.84
C GLU A 200 -22.00 -5.18 3.81
N GLN A 201 -21.15 -4.17 3.93
CA GLN A 201 -21.09 -3.03 3.04
C GLN A 201 -19.66 -2.83 2.47
N ARG A 202 -19.55 -1.97 1.44
CA ARG A 202 -18.25 -1.58 0.87
C ARG A 202 -17.25 -1.08 1.92
N TYR A 203 -17.73 -0.30 2.88
CA TYR A 203 -16.90 0.22 3.95
C TYR A 203 -16.32 -0.88 4.83
N ASP A 204 -17.14 -1.87 5.19
CA ASP A 204 -16.70 -3.00 6.02
C ASP A 204 -15.74 -3.91 5.27
N THR A 205 -16.01 -4.17 3.98
CA THR A 205 -15.08 -4.89 3.10
C THR A 205 -13.73 -4.16 3.00
N ASN A 206 -13.73 -2.83 2.85
CA ASN A 206 -12.48 -2.05 2.83
C ASN A 206 -11.71 -2.13 4.15
N LYS A 207 -12.39 -2.15 5.30
CA LYS A 207 -11.73 -2.39 6.61
C LYS A 207 -11.08 -3.77 6.67
N ILE A 208 -11.77 -4.79 6.18
CA ILE A 208 -11.22 -6.14 6.14
C ILE A 208 -9.98 -6.18 5.23
N ILE A 209 -10.06 -5.61 4.01
CA ILE A 209 -8.91 -5.50 3.12
C ILE A 209 -7.73 -4.82 3.82
N ASN A 210 -7.97 -3.69 4.48
CA ASN A 210 -6.91 -2.96 5.21
C ASN A 210 -6.27 -3.79 6.34
N SER A 211 -7.01 -4.70 6.97
CA SER A 211 -6.44 -5.61 7.99
C SER A 211 -5.48 -6.64 7.41
N TYR A 212 -5.57 -6.94 6.11
CA TYR A 212 -4.68 -7.86 5.40
C TYR A 212 -3.46 -7.18 4.78
N ILE A 213 -3.63 -5.98 4.23
CA ILE A 213 -2.59 -5.31 3.40
C ILE A 213 -2.06 -4.01 4.00
N GLY A 214 -2.62 -3.54 5.11
CA GLY A 214 -2.29 -2.26 5.73
C GLY A 214 -3.10 -1.10 5.18
N PHE A 215 -2.67 0.12 5.48
CA PHE A 215 -3.36 1.34 5.08
C PHE A 215 -2.71 1.99 3.86
N TYR A 216 -3.51 2.78 3.13
CA TYR A 216 -3.05 3.54 1.96
C TYR A 216 -1.85 4.44 2.28
N GLU A 217 -1.91 5.13 3.41
CA GLU A 217 -0.89 6.06 3.87
C GLU A 217 0.46 5.35 4.08
N ASP A 218 0.46 4.18 4.73
CA ASP A 218 1.66 3.37 4.95
C ASP A 218 2.22 2.84 3.63
N PHE A 219 1.33 2.39 2.73
CA PHE A 219 1.74 1.88 1.42
C PHE A 219 2.40 2.95 0.55
N ILE A 220 1.86 4.18 0.54
CA ILE A 220 2.46 5.31 -0.19
C ILE A 220 3.83 5.67 0.38
N LEU A 221 4.00 5.66 1.70
CA LEU A 221 5.26 5.99 2.35
C LEU A 221 6.34 4.93 2.15
N THR A 222 5.96 3.66 2.10
CA THR A 222 6.93 2.55 2.11
C THR A 222 7.15 1.90 0.75
N SER A 223 6.13 1.86 -0.10
CA SER A 223 6.12 1.07 -1.32
C SER A 223 6.06 1.89 -2.60
N LEU A 224 5.67 3.15 -2.53
CA LEU A 224 5.61 4.06 -3.68
C LEU A 224 6.47 5.30 -3.44
N SER A 225 7.37 5.59 -4.39
CA SER A 225 8.07 6.87 -4.46
C SER A 225 7.47 7.70 -5.59
N VAL A 226 6.83 8.82 -5.27
CA VAL A 226 6.21 9.72 -6.25
C VAL A 226 7.11 10.93 -6.47
N GLN A 227 7.25 11.37 -7.71
CA GLN A 227 8.20 12.40 -8.15
C GLN A 227 8.10 13.74 -7.38
N ASN A 228 6.96 14.05 -6.77
CA ASN A 228 6.71 15.36 -6.13
C ASN A 228 6.49 15.30 -4.60
N ASN A 229 6.56 14.16 -3.96
CA ASN A 229 6.27 14.01 -2.53
C ASN A 229 7.40 13.40 -1.70
N ASN A 230 8.65 13.52 -2.15
CA ASN A 230 9.82 13.06 -1.38
C ASN A 230 10.23 14.00 -0.24
N THR A 231 9.40 14.96 0.14
CA THR A 231 9.69 15.87 1.27
C THR A 231 9.39 15.29 2.65
N GLY A 232 8.98 14.03 2.73
CA GLY A 232 8.71 13.35 4.01
C GLY A 232 9.87 12.55 4.59
N PHE A 233 11.05 12.56 3.92
CA PHE A 233 12.26 11.87 4.38
C PHE A 233 13.49 12.80 4.31
N ILE A 234 13.39 13.98 4.89
CA ILE A 234 14.55 14.81 5.23
C ILE A 234 14.41 15.20 6.69
#